data_fc0f6ce9df21a890b2926f46e5b941a2
#
_entry.id   fc0f6ce9df21a890b2926f46e5b941a2
#
_cell.length_a   1.000
_cell.length_b   1.000
_cell.length_c   1.000
_cell.angle_alpha   90.00
_cell.angle_beta   90.00
_cell.angle_gamma   90.00
#
_symmetry.space_group_name_H-M   'P 1'
#
loop_
_entity.id
_entity.type
_entity.pdbx_description
1 polymer ?
#
loop_
_entity_poly.entity_id
_entity_poly.type
_entity_poly.pdbx_seq_one_letter_code
_entity_poly.pdbx_strand_id
1 'polypeptide(L)'
;MNETIQVLMNRKSVRVFEDKEITPEIKDIILAAAMRAPTGGNCMPYSIIDVTDQSIKDKLAETCDHQPFIAQAKMVLIFCADYHRWYRKFKMAGCEDIPAPELSNMVLATEDAVIAAHTACIAAESLGIGSCYIGDIVENFEIHKELLNLPPQVAPLCMLVFGYPTQQQKERKQTTRFAKSSIVFENRYRELSEEELLEMMPNDRTKAFYNRKYVSDFAQEMVRSTKEILSLIHISEPTRLLSIS
;
A
#
# COMPACT_ATOMS: atom_id res chain seq x y z
N MET A 1 8.72 -6.22 26.38
CA MET A 1 8.64 -6.40 24.93
C MET A 1 10.04 -6.35 24.36
N ASN A 2 10.35 -7.21 23.37
CA ASN A 2 11.63 -7.11 22.66
C ASN A 2 11.62 -5.93 21.67
N GLU A 3 12.79 -5.59 21.12
CA GLU A 3 12.97 -4.46 20.20
C GLU A 3 12.04 -4.52 18.97
N THR A 4 11.89 -5.70 18.36
CA THR A 4 11.02 -5.88 17.18
C THR A 4 9.57 -5.52 17.47
N ILE A 5 9.05 -5.99 18.61
CA ILE A 5 7.68 -5.64 19.02
C ILE A 5 7.57 -4.15 19.35
N GLN A 6 8.59 -3.55 19.94
CA GLN A 6 8.59 -2.10 20.21
C GLN A 6 8.53 -1.28 18.91
N VAL A 7 9.29 -1.66 17.88
CA VAL A 7 9.25 -1.05 16.55
C VAL A 7 7.84 -1.12 15.96
N LEU A 8 7.24 -2.31 15.95
CA LEU A 8 5.86 -2.53 15.44
C LEU A 8 4.83 -1.69 16.19
N MET A 9 4.92 -1.64 17.52
CA MET A 9 3.94 -0.93 18.35
C MET A 9 4.10 0.59 18.32
N ASN A 10 5.32 1.09 18.09
CA ASN A 10 5.63 2.53 18.09
C ASN A 10 5.51 3.17 16.70
N ARG A 11 5.52 2.36 15.62
CA ARG A 11 5.42 2.85 14.26
C ARG A 11 4.21 3.77 14.05
N LYS A 12 4.42 4.85 13.36
CA LYS A 12 3.37 5.80 12.94
C LYS A 12 3.71 6.40 11.58
N SER A 13 2.70 6.87 10.85
CA SER A 13 2.93 7.56 9.58
C SER A 13 3.65 8.88 9.81
N VAL A 14 4.74 9.13 9.11
CA VAL A 14 5.56 10.34 9.17
C VAL A 14 5.44 11.10 7.86
N ARG A 15 5.12 12.40 7.95
CA ARG A 15 4.90 13.27 6.79
C ARG A 15 5.72 14.56 6.82
N VAL A 16 6.57 14.73 7.83
CA VAL A 16 7.50 15.87 7.94
C VAL A 16 8.87 15.29 8.28
N PHE A 17 9.82 15.53 7.42
CA PHE A 17 11.15 14.93 7.50
C PHE A 17 12.21 15.99 7.83
N GLU A 18 13.27 15.54 8.51
CA GLU A 18 14.50 16.30 8.67
C GLU A 18 15.20 16.42 7.29
N ASP A 19 15.98 17.48 7.11
CA ASP A 19 16.84 17.62 5.94
C ASP A 19 18.11 16.77 6.11
N LYS A 20 17.90 15.45 6.11
CA LYS A 20 18.95 14.44 6.28
C LYS A 20 18.75 13.34 5.25
N GLU A 21 19.77 13.08 4.46
CA GLU A 21 19.74 12.08 3.41
C GLU A 21 19.75 10.64 4.00
N ILE A 22 19.06 9.73 3.32
CA ILE A 22 19.16 8.30 3.53
C ILE A 22 20.31 7.81 2.67
N THR A 23 21.35 7.24 3.30
CA THR A 23 22.53 6.79 2.54
C THR A 23 22.21 5.60 1.66
N PRO A 24 22.97 5.38 0.56
CA PRO A 24 22.78 4.20 -0.30
C PRO A 24 22.80 2.89 0.47
N GLU A 25 23.70 2.74 1.45
CA GLU A 25 23.83 1.53 2.25
C GLU A 25 22.57 1.26 3.09
N ILE A 26 21.97 2.30 3.66
CA ILE A 26 20.72 2.19 4.42
C ILE A 26 19.56 1.84 3.48
N LYS A 27 19.50 2.47 2.31
CA LYS A 27 18.50 2.15 1.28
C LYS A 27 18.63 0.68 0.86
N ASP A 28 19.83 0.20 0.61
CA ASP A 28 20.07 -1.18 0.22
C ASP A 28 19.63 -2.17 1.31
N ILE A 29 19.85 -1.86 2.59
CA ILE A 29 19.35 -2.66 3.71
C ILE A 29 17.82 -2.74 3.70
N ILE A 30 17.12 -1.61 3.48
CA ILE A 30 15.66 -1.56 3.44
C ILE A 30 15.13 -2.37 2.24
N LEU A 31 15.73 -2.23 1.06
CA LEU A 31 15.36 -2.98 -0.13
C LEU A 31 15.64 -4.48 0.03
N ALA A 32 16.78 -4.84 0.60
CA ALA A 32 17.12 -6.23 0.90
C ALA A 32 16.11 -6.85 1.87
N ALA A 33 15.69 -6.12 2.90
CA ALA A 33 14.65 -6.56 3.82
C ALA A 33 13.30 -6.77 3.10
N ALA A 34 12.88 -5.83 2.25
CA ALA A 34 11.68 -5.96 1.44
C ALA A 34 11.69 -7.24 0.59
N MET A 35 12.82 -7.55 -0.04
CA MET A 35 12.99 -8.74 -0.87
C MET A 35 13.07 -10.05 -0.07
N ARG A 36 13.22 -9.98 1.26
CA ARG A 36 13.16 -11.15 2.17
C ARG A 36 11.75 -11.43 2.68
N ALA A 37 10.80 -10.61 2.34
CA ALA A 37 9.38 -10.83 2.66
C ALA A 37 8.91 -12.19 2.13
N PRO A 38 7.99 -12.87 2.81
CA PRO A 38 7.39 -14.09 2.28
C PRO A 38 6.65 -13.80 0.96
N THR A 39 6.64 -14.77 0.07
CA THR A 39 6.04 -14.66 -1.27
C THR A 39 5.41 -15.98 -1.68
N GLY A 40 4.28 -15.94 -2.33
CA GLY A 40 3.56 -17.12 -2.79
C GLY A 40 4.40 -17.97 -3.75
N GLY A 41 4.67 -19.24 -3.39
CA GLY A 41 5.46 -20.15 -4.24
C GLY A 41 6.88 -19.67 -4.58
N ASN A 42 7.43 -18.73 -3.83
CA ASN A 42 8.70 -18.06 -4.13
C ASN A 42 8.71 -17.37 -5.52
N CYS A 43 7.55 -16.92 -5.98
CA CYS A 43 7.40 -16.34 -7.32
C CYS A 43 7.74 -14.85 -7.38
N MET A 44 7.62 -14.13 -6.27
CA MET A 44 7.85 -12.67 -6.21
C MET A 44 7.12 -11.92 -7.35
N PRO A 45 5.79 -12.04 -7.49
CA PRO A 45 5.03 -11.38 -8.56
C PRO A 45 4.84 -9.88 -8.24
N TYR A 46 5.90 -9.21 -7.88
CA TYR A 46 5.93 -7.76 -7.62
C TYR A 46 7.22 -7.13 -8.13
N SER A 47 7.15 -5.84 -8.37
CA SER A 47 8.32 -4.98 -8.65
C SER A 47 8.34 -3.81 -7.70
N ILE A 48 9.53 -3.31 -7.41
CA ILE A 48 9.76 -2.11 -6.59
C ILE A 48 10.40 -1.06 -7.50
N ILE A 49 9.79 0.11 -7.61
CA ILE A 49 10.34 1.24 -8.35
C ILE A 49 10.90 2.22 -7.33
N ASP A 50 12.21 2.46 -7.38
CA ASP A 50 12.89 3.50 -6.62
C ASP A 50 12.84 4.81 -7.40
N VAL A 51 12.00 5.74 -6.97
CA VAL A 51 11.81 7.03 -7.65
C VAL A 51 12.86 8.03 -7.16
N THR A 52 13.88 8.24 -7.96
CA THR A 52 14.98 9.19 -7.66
C THR A 52 14.85 10.52 -8.39
N ASP A 53 14.12 10.56 -9.51
CA ASP A 53 13.89 11.76 -10.30
C ASP A 53 12.94 12.71 -9.59
N GLN A 54 13.38 13.95 -9.34
CA GLN A 54 12.59 14.95 -8.64
C GLN A 54 11.33 15.34 -9.41
N SER A 55 11.39 15.40 -10.74
CA SER A 55 10.23 15.76 -11.56
C SER A 55 9.11 14.70 -11.45
N ILE A 56 9.48 13.43 -11.33
CA ILE A 56 8.51 12.34 -11.07
C ILE A 56 7.94 12.46 -9.66
N LYS A 57 8.77 12.74 -8.64
CA LYS A 57 8.28 12.97 -7.27
C LYS A 57 7.31 14.16 -7.19
N ASP A 58 7.61 15.25 -7.88
CA ASP A 58 6.76 16.45 -7.93
C ASP A 58 5.41 16.11 -8.58
N LYS A 59 5.42 15.34 -9.68
CA LYS A 59 4.20 14.90 -10.35
C LYS A 59 3.38 13.95 -9.47
N LEU A 60 4.02 13.02 -8.78
CA LEU A 60 3.35 12.13 -7.81
C LEU A 60 2.75 12.92 -6.65
N ALA A 61 3.44 13.94 -6.16
CA ALA A 61 2.90 14.81 -5.10
C ALA A 61 1.64 15.55 -5.56
N GLU A 62 1.58 15.99 -6.82
CA GLU A 62 0.41 16.62 -7.41
C GLU A 62 -0.75 15.64 -7.59
N THR A 63 -0.47 14.49 -8.21
CA THR A 63 -1.51 13.51 -8.61
C THR A 63 -1.97 12.60 -7.48
N CYS A 64 -1.23 12.52 -6.38
CA CYS A 64 -1.62 11.85 -5.16
C CYS A 64 -2.16 12.86 -4.13
N ASP A 65 -3.29 13.48 -4.43
CA ASP A 65 -4.05 14.39 -3.56
C ASP A 65 -3.28 15.64 -3.08
N HIS A 66 -2.43 16.21 -3.95
CA HIS A 66 -1.63 17.41 -3.66
C HIS A 66 -0.86 17.32 -2.33
N GLN A 67 -0.14 16.22 -2.11
CA GLN A 67 0.62 15.94 -0.89
C GLN A 67 2.10 16.31 -1.04
N PRO A 68 2.53 17.53 -0.69
CA PRO A 68 3.90 18.02 -0.97
C PRO A 68 5.00 17.24 -0.27
N PHE A 69 4.71 16.55 0.83
CA PHE A 69 5.71 15.74 1.54
C PHE A 69 6.19 14.53 0.71
N ILE A 70 5.47 14.12 -0.35
CA ILE A 70 5.92 13.09 -1.28
C ILE A 70 7.15 13.58 -2.05
N ALA A 71 7.09 14.79 -2.59
CA ALA A 71 8.22 15.42 -3.29
C ALA A 71 9.41 15.70 -2.37
N GLN A 72 9.15 15.97 -1.08
CA GLN A 72 10.17 16.27 -0.08
C GLN A 72 10.82 15.02 0.54
N ALA A 73 10.24 13.84 0.32
CA ALA A 73 10.75 12.60 0.89
C ALA A 73 12.15 12.26 0.34
N LYS A 74 13.01 11.76 1.23
CA LYS A 74 14.40 11.41 0.90
C LYS A 74 14.50 10.09 0.12
N MET A 75 13.50 9.23 0.25
CA MET A 75 13.36 8.00 -0.55
C MET A 75 11.87 7.79 -0.84
N VAL A 76 11.57 7.41 -2.09
CA VAL A 76 10.20 7.09 -2.54
C VAL A 76 10.24 5.75 -3.25
N LEU A 77 9.50 4.78 -2.73
CA LEU A 77 9.38 3.44 -3.30
C LEU A 77 7.95 3.14 -3.69
N ILE A 78 7.73 2.73 -4.93
CA ILE A 78 6.43 2.27 -5.41
C ILE A 78 6.46 0.76 -5.56
N PHE A 79 5.53 0.09 -4.91
CA PHE A 79 5.36 -1.36 -4.97
C PHE A 79 4.24 -1.69 -5.95
N CYS A 80 4.58 -2.47 -6.95
CA CYS A 80 3.68 -2.85 -8.04
C CYS A 80 3.38 -4.34 -7.99
N ALA A 81 2.13 -4.75 -8.23
CA ALA A 81 1.85 -6.09 -8.70
C ALA A 81 2.46 -6.28 -10.08
N ASP A 82 3.16 -7.37 -10.32
CA ASP A 82 3.90 -7.61 -11.56
C ASP A 82 3.81 -9.08 -12.00
N TYR A 83 2.88 -9.33 -12.92
CA TYR A 83 2.81 -10.61 -13.66
C TYR A 83 3.50 -10.55 -15.02
N HIS A 84 3.90 -9.37 -15.50
CA HIS A 84 4.52 -9.19 -16.81
C HIS A 84 5.79 -10.06 -16.98
N ARG A 85 6.61 -10.09 -15.94
CA ARG A 85 7.84 -10.87 -15.89
C ARG A 85 7.57 -12.38 -16.07
N TRP A 86 6.59 -12.90 -15.36
CA TRP A 86 6.22 -14.30 -15.43
C TRP A 86 5.56 -14.65 -16.75
N TYR A 87 4.68 -13.78 -17.24
CA TYR A 87 4.04 -13.95 -18.55
C TYR A 87 5.07 -14.05 -19.67
N ARG A 88 6.08 -13.17 -19.69
CA ARG A 88 7.18 -13.25 -20.64
C ARG A 88 8.00 -14.53 -20.48
N LYS A 89 8.30 -14.94 -19.25
CA LYS A 89 9.07 -16.15 -18.96
C LYS A 89 8.34 -17.41 -19.45
N PHE A 90 7.04 -17.50 -19.28
CA PHE A 90 6.23 -18.60 -19.80
C PHE A 90 6.25 -18.66 -21.33
N LYS A 91 6.10 -17.52 -22.01
CA LYS A 91 6.26 -17.44 -23.47
C LYS A 91 7.63 -17.93 -23.93
N MET A 92 8.69 -17.50 -23.27
CA MET A 92 10.05 -17.97 -23.58
C MET A 92 10.23 -19.48 -23.34
N ALA A 93 9.45 -20.09 -22.47
CA ALA A 93 9.43 -21.54 -22.24
C ALA A 93 8.56 -22.31 -23.22
N GLY A 94 8.00 -21.66 -24.23
CA GLY A 94 7.18 -22.30 -25.30
C GLY A 94 5.70 -22.43 -24.96
N CYS A 95 5.21 -21.77 -23.88
CA CYS A 95 3.78 -21.71 -23.63
C CYS A 95 3.15 -20.65 -24.55
N GLU A 96 2.42 -21.08 -25.57
CA GLU A 96 1.79 -20.15 -26.54
C GLU A 96 0.44 -19.62 -26.02
N ASP A 97 -0.36 -20.48 -25.41
CA ASP A 97 -1.71 -20.18 -24.93
C ASP A 97 -1.70 -19.86 -23.41
N ILE A 98 -1.07 -18.75 -23.04
CA ILE A 98 -1.08 -18.28 -21.64
C ILE A 98 -2.32 -17.42 -21.42
N PRO A 99 -3.25 -17.84 -20.54
CA PRO A 99 -4.42 -17.01 -20.24
C PRO A 99 -3.99 -15.68 -19.62
N ALA A 100 -4.81 -14.64 -19.82
CA ALA A 100 -4.63 -13.38 -19.12
C ALA A 100 -4.69 -13.62 -17.60
N PRO A 101 -3.95 -12.85 -16.79
CA PRO A 101 -4.05 -12.94 -15.34
C PRO A 101 -5.49 -12.75 -14.88
N GLU A 102 -5.97 -13.68 -14.06
CA GLU A 102 -7.28 -13.58 -13.42
C GLU A 102 -7.22 -12.79 -12.11
N LEU A 103 -8.38 -12.50 -11.54
CA LEU A 103 -8.48 -11.79 -10.25
C LEU A 103 -7.64 -12.47 -9.16
N SER A 104 -7.64 -13.78 -9.08
CA SER A 104 -6.85 -14.56 -8.12
C SER A 104 -5.35 -14.29 -8.24
N ASN A 105 -4.84 -14.16 -9.47
CA ASN A 105 -3.43 -13.83 -9.71
C ASN A 105 -3.12 -12.40 -9.22
N MET A 106 -4.03 -11.46 -9.50
CA MET A 106 -3.85 -10.08 -9.04
C MET A 106 -3.91 -9.95 -7.53
N VAL A 107 -4.82 -10.67 -6.87
CA VAL A 107 -4.89 -10.72 -5.40
C VAL A 107 -3.57 -11.22 -4.84
N LEU A 108 -3.04 -12.34 -5.35
CA LEU A 108 -1.75 -12.88 -4.90
C LEU A 108 -0.58 -11.90 -5.10
N ALA A 109 -0.52 -11.25 -6.28
CA ALA A 109 0.53 -10.26 -6.54
C ALA A 109 0.40 -9.01 -5.65
N THR A 110 -0.84 -8.61 -5.35
CA THR A 110 -1.14 -7.52 -4.44
C THR A 110 -0.69 -7.84 -3.02
N GLU A 111 -1.01 -9.04 -2.53
CA GLU A 111 -0.59 -9.51 -1.21
C GLU A 111 0.93 -9.49 -1.09
N ASP A 112 1.65 -10.09 -2.03
CA ASP A 112 3.11 -10.13 -2.04
C ASP A 112 3.73 -8.73 -2.09
N ALA A 113 3.21 -7.83 -2.94
CA ALA A 113 3.70 -6.45 -3.03
C ALA A 113 3.50 -5.69 -1.71
N VAL A 114 2.34 -5.82 -1.07
CA VAL A 114 2.03 -5.13 0.20
C VAL A 114 2.84 -5.73 1.35
N ILE A 115 3.06 -7.04 1.37
CA ILE A 115 3.91 -7.70 2.37
C ILE A 115 5.37 -7.21 2.24
N ALA A 116 5.89 -7.11 1.01
CA ALA A 116 7.22 -6.54 0.76
C ALA A 116 7.30 -5.07 1.19
N ALA A 117 6.29 -4.26 0.86
CA ALA A 117 6.19 -2.87 1.28
C ALA A 117 6.17 -2.73 2.81
N HIS A 118 5.40 -3.59 3.50
CA HIS A 118 5.35 -3.55 4.96
C HIS A 118 6.66 -3.97 5.59
N THR A 119 7.36 -4.95 5.02
CA THR A 119 8.67 -5.36 5.48
C THR A 119 9.69 -4.22 5.33
N ALA A 120 9.68 -3.50 4.19
CA ALA A 120 10.48 -2.28 4.01
C ALA A 120 10.16 -1.20 5.06
N CYS A 121 8.88 -1.00 5.34
CA CYS A 121 8.40 -0.04 6.35
C CYS A 121 8.96 -0.36 7.74
N ILE A 122 8.92 -1.62 8.17
CA ILE A 122 9.43 -2.04 9.49
C ILE A 122 10.96 -1.99 9.54
N ALA A 123 11.64 -2.38 8.46
CA ALA A 123 13.10 -2.24 8.37
C ALA A 123 13.52 -0.77 8.51
N ALA A 124 12.86 0.15 7.81
CA ALA A 124 13.13 1.58 7.93
C ALA A 124 12.90 2.11 9.35
N GLU A 125 11.77 1.76 9.98
CA GLU A 125 11.45 2.16 11.36
C GLU A 125 12.51 1.66 12.35
N SER A 126 13.02 0.43 12.18
CA SER A 126 14.09 -0.12 13.02
C SER A 126 15.42 0.64 12.91
N LEU A 127 15.61 1.35 11.79
CA LEU A 127 16.77 2.21 11.53
C LEU A 127 16.51 3.69 11.88
N GLY A 128 15.38 3.99 12.54
CA GLY A 128 15.00 5.34 12.93
C GLY A 128 14.48 6.20 11.77
N ILE A 129 14.10 5.58 10.65
CA ILE A 129 13.54 6.23 9.46
C ILE A 129 12.03 6.06 9.48
N GLY A 130 11.32 7.18 9.52
CA GLY A 130 9.87 7.18 9.43
C GLY A 130 9.38 7.00 8.00
N SER A 131 8.14 6.52 7.86
CA SER A 131 7.51 6.31 6.57
C SER A 131 6.04 6.69 6.56
N CYS A 132 5.48 6.90 5.36
CA CYS A 132 4.04 7.01 5.16
C CYS A 132 3.63 6.21 3.93
N TYR A 133 2.57 5.40 4.07
CA TYR A 133 1.88 4.80 2.95
C TYR A 133 1.03 5.83 2.23
N ILE A 134 1.07 5.80 0.90
CA ILE A 134 0.28 6.62 0.00
C ILE A 134 -0.57 5.67 -0.84
N GLY A 135 -1.86 5.64 -0.56
CA GLY A 135 -2.84 4.84 -1.29
C GLY A 135 -3.27 5.49 -2.59
N ASP A 136 -3.24 6.81 -2.63
CA ASP A 136 -3.68 7.63 -3.78
C ASP A 136 -2.94 7.30 -5.10
N ILE A 137 -1.85 6.54 -5.02
CA ILE A 137 -1.12 6.02 -6.20
C ILE A 137 -2.01 5.19 -7.14
N VAL A 138 -3.11 4.62 -6.62
CA VAL A 138 -4.06 3.82 -7.41
C VAL A 138 -5.18 4.67 -8.03
N GLU A 139 -5.41 5.89 -7.54
CA GLU A 139 -6.56 6.71 -7.94
C GLU A 139 -6.42 7.27 -9.36
N ASN A 140 -5.22 7.73 -9.73
CA ASN A 140 -4.91 8.25 -11.05
C ASN A 140 -4.06 7.24 -11.86
N PHE A 141 -4.53 6.01 -11.92
CA PHE A 141 -3.79 4.86 -12.44
C PHE A 141 -3.20 5.10 -13.84
N GLU A 142 -3.98 5.62 -14.79
CA GLU A 142 -3.52 5.83 -16.16
C GLU A 142 -2.38 6.85 -16.23
N ILE A 143 -2.47 7.92 -15.45
CA ILE A 143 -1.42 8.92 -15.33
C ILE A 143 -0.16 8.29 -14.73
N HIS A 144 -0.30 7.51 -13.66
CA HIS A 144 0.85 6.88 -13.01
C HIS A 144 1.46 5.76 -13.86
N LYS A 145 0.63 5.02 -14.60
CA LYS A 145 1.11 4.02 -15.55
C LYS A 145 1.98 4.64 -16.64
N GLU A 146 1.54 5.76 -17.22
CA GLU A 146 2.32 6.50 -18.22
C GLU A 146 3.58 7.10 -17.60
N LEU A 147 3.45 7.82 -16.48
CA LEU A 147 4.56 8.46 -15.77
C LEU A 147 5.69 7.48 -15.41
N LEU A 148 5.33 6.28 -15.00
CA LEU A 148 6.26 5.23 -14.56
C LEU A 148 6.62 4.24 -15.68
N ASN A 149 6.09 4.44 -16.89
CA ASN A 149 6.29 3.56 -18.06
C ASN A 149 5.99 2.08 -17.73
N LEU A 150 4.84 1.84 -17.07
CA LEU A 150 4.45 0.49 -16.66
C LEU A 150 3.94 -0.31 -17.84
N PRO A 151 4.50 -1.52 -18.08
CA PRO A 151 4.00 -2.40 -19.14
C PRO A 151 2.63 -2.99 -18.77
N PRO A 152 1.94 -3.62 -19.73
CA PRO A 152 0.76 -4.43 -19.42
C PRO A 152 1.03 -5.44 -18.28
N GLN A 153 0.04 -5.70 -17.43
CA GLN A 153 0.11 -6.65 -16.31
C GLN A 153 1.04 -6.19 -15.15
N VAL A 154 1.39 -4.91 -15.13
CA VAL A 154 2.03 -4.26 -13.98
C VAL A 154 1.12 -3.13 -13.50
N ALA A 155 0.84 -3.11 -12.20
CA ALA A 155 -0.02 -2.11 -11.57
C ALA A 155 0.61 -1.57 -10.29
N PRO A 156 0.70 -0.24 -10.09
CA PRO A 156 1.15 0.32 -8.82
C PRO A 156 0.06 0.10 -7.78
N LEU A 157 0.44 -0.36 -6.58
CA LEU A 157 -0.51 -0.72 -5.52
C LEU A 157 -0.38 0.14 -4.28
N CYS A 158 0.83 0.45 -3.90
CA CYS A 158 1.10 1.39 -2.84
C CYS A 158 2.44 2.08 -3.05
N MET A 159 2.53 3.30 -2.60
CA MET A 159 3.78 4.04 -2.53
C MET A 159 4.15 4.24 -1.06
N LEU A 160 5.42 4.07 -0.75
CA LEU A 160 6.00 4.42 0.54
C LEU A 160 6.98 5.57 0.36
N VAL A 161 6.81 6.59 1.17
CA VAL A 161 7.74 7.71 1.29
C VAL A 161 8.48 7.61 2.61
N PHE A 162 9.79 7.94 2.62
CA PHE A 162 10.66 7.74 3.76
C PHE A 162 11.51 8.98 4.03
N GLY A 163 11.86 9.18 5.29
CA GLY A 163 12.79 10.20 5.75
C GLY A 163 12.97 10.15 7.26
N TYR A 164 14.01 10.81 7.77
CA TYR A 164 14.18 10.93 9.20
C TYR A 164 13.09 11.84 9.80
N PRO A 165 12.34 11.36 10.80
CA PRO A 165 11.23 12.13 11.36
C PRO A 165 11.76 13.33 12.15
N THR A 166 11.15 14.50 11.98
CA THR A 166 11.42 15.67 12.85
C THR A 166 11.02 15.37 14.28
N GLN A 167 11.52 16.17 15.25
CA GLN A 167 11.21 16.02 16.66
C GLN A 167 9.69 16.06 16.92
N GLN A 168 8.98 16.97 16.26
CA GLN A 168 7.51 17.03 16.31
C GLN A 168 6.84 15.71 15.90
N GLN A 169 7.35 15.08 14.84
CA GLN A 169 6.81 13.79 14.37
C GLN A 169 7.12 12.65 15.35
N LYS A 170 8.28 12.66 15.97
CA LYS A 170 8.67 11.70 17.03
C LYS A 170 7.75 11.79 18.25
N GLU A 171 7.40 12.99 18.67
CA GLU A 171 6.55 13.26 19.85
C GLU A 171 5.05 13.14 19.57
N ARG A 172 4.63 13.17 18.31
CA ARG A 172 3.22 13.10 17.94
C ARG A 172 2.60 11.79 18.43
N LYS A 173 1.45 11.90 19.11
CA LYS A 173 0.68 10.74 19.57
C LYS A 173 0.26 9.87 18.36
N GLN A 174 0.29 8.57 18.55
CA GLN A 174 -0.26 7.64 17.57
C GLN A 174 -1.77 7.79 17.43
N THR A 175 -2.29 7.48 16.26
CA THR A 175 -3.73 7.34 16.05
C THR A 175 -4.26 6.11 16.77
N THR A 176 -5.42 6.24 17.36
CA THR A 176 -6.13 5.13 17.98
C THR A 176 -6.54 4.07 16.95
N ARG A 177 -6.75 2.85 17.41
CA ARG A 177 -7.25 1.73 16.62
C ARG A 177 -8.59 1.28 17.17
N PHE A 178 -9.34 0.54 16.38
CA PHE A 178 -10.56 -0.11 16.86
C PHE A 178 -10.29 -1.05 18.02
N ALA A 179 -11.30 -1.34 18.81
CA ALA A 179 -11.23 -2.39 19.82
C ALA A 179 -10.91 -3.74 19.15
N LYS A 180 -10.13 -4.58 19.83
CA LYS A 180 -9.76 -5.91 19.33
C LYS A 180 -11.00 -6.74 18.96
N SER A 181 -12.06 -6.65 19.76
CA SER A 181 -13.33 -7.36 19.56
C SER A 181 -14.06 -7.00 18.27
N SER A 182 -13.75 -5.82 17.68
CA SER A 182 -14.33 -5.38 16.41
C SER A 182 -13.59 -5.87 15.16
N ILE A 183 -12.42 -6.51 15.33
CA ILE A 183 -11.57 -6.93 14.21
C ILE A 183 -11.17 -8.41 14.31
N VAL A 184 -11.01 -8.93 15.53
CA VAL A 184 -10.52 -10.30 15.75
C VAL A 184 -11.67 -11.18 16.22
N PHE A 185 -12.04 -12.15 15.40
CA PHE A 185 -13.10 -13.11 15.67
C PHE A 185 -12.50 -14.51 15.85
N GLU A 186 -12.97 -15.24 16.83
CA GLU A 186 -12.53 -16.61 17.09
C GLU A 186 -13.31 -17.59 16.18
N ASN A 187 -12.58 -18.42 15.46
CA ASN A 187 -13.07 -19.49 14.59
C ASN A 187 -13.96 -19.07 13.42
N ARG A 188 -14.85 -18.09 13.56
CA ARG A 188 -15.83 -17.68 12.54
C ARG A 188 -16.04 -16.17 12.56
N TYR A 189 -16.32 -15.61 11.41
CA TYR A 189 -16.81 -14.24 11.33
C TYR A 189 -18.18 -14.12 12.03
N ARG A 190 -18.39 -13.00 12.72
CA ARG A 190 -19.70 -12.58 13.20
C ARG A 190 -19.99 -11.14 12.81
N GLU A 191 -21.22 -10.85 12.53
CA GLU A 191 -21.65 -9.47 12.36
C GLU A 191 -21.59 -8.72 13.70
N LEU A 192 -21.22 -7.45 13.63
CA LEU A 192 -21.30 -6.53 14.76
C LEU A 192 -22.73 -5.97 14.83
N SER A 193 -23.26 -5.79 16.04
CA SER A 193 -24.51 -5.07 16.24
C SER A 193 -24.35 -3.59 15.90
N GLU A 194 -25.47 -2.88 15.71
CA GLU A 194 -25.44 -1.43 15.47
C GLU A 194 -24.74 -0.69 16.62
N GLU A 195 -24.95 -1.11 17.86
CA GLU A 195 -24.30 -0.56 19.03
C GLU A 195 -22.79 -0.78 19.00
N GLU A 196 -22.33 -2.00 18.68
CA GLU A 196 -20.91 -2.33 18.52
C GLU A 196 -20.26 -1.53 17.40
N LEU A 197 -20.96 -1.32 16.27
CA LEU A 197 -20.46 -0.48 15.16
C LEU A 197 -20.30 0.99 15.59
N LEU A 198 -21.23 1.52 16.37
CA LEU A 198 -21.14 2.88 16.90
C LEU A 198 -20.02 3.02 17.94
N GLU A 199 -19.78 1.98 18.72
CA GLU A 199 -18.77 1.97 19.79
C GLU A 199 -17.35 1.54 19.33
N MET A 200 -17.20 1.00 18.12
CA MET A 200 -15.90 0.50 17.65
C MET A 200 -14.80 1.59 17.59
N MET A 201 -15.20 2.86 17.49
CA MET A 201 -14.30 4.01 17.51
C MET A 201 -13.97 4.42 18.94
N PRO A 202 -12.68 4.46 19.32
CA PRO A 202 -12.27 4.62 20.71
C PRO A 202 -12.36 6.03 21.28
N ASN A 203 -12.73 7.03 20.50
CA ASN A 203 -12.91 8.40 20.99
C ASN A 203 -14.03 9.15 20.26
N ASP A 204 -14.68 10.05 20.98
CA ASP A 204 -15.86 10.80 20.51
C ASP A 204 -15.59 11.66 19.27
N ARG A 205 -14.38 12.20 19.12
CA ARG A 205 -14.04 13.03 17.96
C ARG A 205 -13.93 12.19 16.69
N THR A 206 -13.28 11.04 16.77
CA THR A 206 -13.15 10.09 15.67
C THR A 206 -14.51 9.48 15.35
N LYS A 207 -15.27 9.10 16.39
CA LYS A 207 -16.64 8.61 16.29
C LYS A 207 -17.56 9.61 15.58
N ALA A 208 -17.51 10.90 15.97
CA ALA A 208 -18.30 11.96 15.33
C ALA A 208 -17.88 12.22 13.88
N PHE A 209 -16.62 12.06 13.54
CA PHE A 209 -16.11 12.23 12.19
C PHE A 209 -16.62 11.13 11.26
N TYR A 210 -16.48 9.85 11.65
CA TYR A 210 -16.87 8.71 10.82
C TYR A 210 -18.38 8.42 10.81
N ASN A 211 -19.12 8.84 11.82
CA ASN A 211 -20.58 8.69 11.85
C ASN A 211 -21.33 9.83 11.14
N ARG A 212 -20.61 10.78 10.53
CA ARG A 212 -21.20 11.87 9.75
C ARG A 212 -20.96 11.68 8.25
N LYS A 213 -21.35 12.68 7.48
CA LYS A 213 -21.36 12.84 6.03
C LYS A 213 -20.24 12.17 5.22
N TYR A 214 -19.07 11.96 5.82
CA TYR A 214 -17.89 11.42 5.12
C TYR A 214 -17.93 9.91 4.82
N VAL A 215 -18.77 9.15 5.52
CA VAL A 215 -18.85 7.69 5.28
C VAL A 215 -19.40 7.39 3.89
N SER A 216 -20.41 8.14 3.44
CA SER A 216 -20.98 7.95 2.09
C SER A 216 -20.03 8.39 0.97
N ASP A 217 -19.35 9.53 1.15
CA ASP A 217 -18.41 10.04 0.15
C ASP A 217 -17.19 9.14 0.04
N PHE A 218 -16.62 8.73 1.16
CA PHE A 218 -15.52 7.76 1.22
C PHE A 218 -15.91 6.40 0.63
N ALA A 219 -17.10 5.89 0.92
CA ALA A 219 -17.59 4.64 0.34
C ALA A 219 -17.75 4.73 -1.19
N GLN A 220 -18.26 5.86 -1.70
CA GLN A 220 -18.37 6.08 -3.13
C GLN A 220 -17.01 6.17 -3.82
N GLU A 221 -16.05 6.84 -3.19
CA GLU A 221 -14.68 6.93 -3.68
C GLU A 221 -13.98 5.57 -3.70
N MET A 222 -14.11 4.79 -2.63
CA MET A 222 -13.60 3.41 -2.57
C MET A 222 -14.18 2.52 -3.67
N VAL A 223 -15.49 2.64 -3.95
CA VAL A 223 -16.15 1.88 -5.02
C VAL A 223 -15.64 2.32 -6.39
N ARG A 224 -15.44 3.62 -6.61
CA ARG A 224 -14.89 4.16 -7.85
C ARG A 224 -13.46 3.65 -8.08
N SER A 225 -12.57 3.83 -7.12
CA SER A 225 -11.18 3.38 -7.20
C SER A 225 -11.07 1.87 -7.45
N THR A 226 -11.91 1.07 -6.78
CA THR A 226 -11.95 -0.38 -6.99
C THR A 226 -12.39 -0.73 -8.42
N LYS A 227 -13.42 -0.05 -8.96
CA LYS A 227 -13.89 -0.26 -10.35
C LYS A 227 -12.82 0.13 -11.37
N GLU A 228 -12.13 1.24 -11.15
CA GLU A 228 -11.03 1.69 -12.00
C GLU A 228 -9.92 0.64 -12.04
N ILE A 229 -9.44 0.18 -10.89
CA ILE A 229 -8.44 -0.87 -10.79
C ILE A 229 -8.88 -2.14 -11.51
N LEU A 230 -10.10 -2.60 -11.27
CA LEU A 230 -10.64 -3.80 -11.92
C LEU A 230 -10.76 -3.67 -13.43
N SER A 231 -11.16 -2.49 -13.94
CA SER A 231 -11.24 -2.23 -15.38
C SER A 231 -9.88 -2.27 -16.07
N LEU A 232 -8.83 -1.83 -15.37
CA LEU A 232 -7.47 -1.77 -15.88
C LEU A 232 -6.78 -3.15 -15.95
N ILE A 233 -7.25 -4.09 -15.15
CA ILE A 233 -6.74 -5.46 -15.14
C ILE A 233 -7.39 -6.33 -16.22
N HIS A 234 -8.26 -5.76 -17.07
CA HIS A 234 -9.07 -6.49 -18.06
C HIS A 234 -9.92 -7.62 -17.45
N ILE A 235 -10.40 -7.44 -16.24
CA ILE A 235 -11.43 -8.31 -15.69
C ILE A 235 -12.75 -7.83 -16.30
N SER A 236 -13.10 -8.41 -17.44
CA SER A 236 -14.39 -8.20 -18.06
C SER A 236 -15.48 -8.71 -17.11
N GLU A 237 -16.26 -7.76 -16.61
CA GLU A 237 -17.51 -7.86 -15.85
C GLU A 237 -17.48 -8.41 -14.41
N PRO A 238 -17.84 -7.56 -13.43
CA PRO A 238 -18.11 -8.00 -12.05
C PRO A 238 -19.35 -8.88 -11.90
N THR A 239 -20.10 -9.12 -12.96
CA THR A 239 -21.37 -9.86 -12.95
C THR A 239 -21.22 -11.34 -12.57
N ARG A 240 -20.01 -11.93 -12.62
CA ARG A 240 -19.79 -13.32 -12.15
C ARG A 240 -19.47 -13.47 -10.66
N LEU A 241 -19.11 -12.41 -9.98
CA LEU A 241 -18.82 -12.46 -8.53
C LEU A 241 -20.08 -12.39 -7.65
N LEU A 242 -21.22 -11.98 -8.20
CA LEU A 242 -22.50 -11.91 -7.49
C LEU A 242 -23.40 -13.13 -7.70
N SER A 243 -22.96 -14.14 -8.41
CA SER A 243 -23.74 -15.37 -8.71
C SER A 243 -23.27 -16.62 -7.94
N ILE A 244 -22.52 -16.45 -6.86
CA ILE A 244 -22.27 -17.53 -5.90
C ILE A 244 -23.16 -17.26 -4.67
N SER A 245 -24.44 -17.55 -4.84
CA SER A 245 -25.38 -17.79 -3.73
C SER A 245 -25.33 -19.26 -3.34
#